data_5370edc3778a930672d7fac38dd34e07
#
_entry.id   5370edc3778a930672d7fac38dd34e07
#
_cell.length_a   1.000
_cell.length_b   1.000
_cell.length_c   1.000
_cell.angle_alpha   90.00
_cell.angle_beta   90.00
_cell.angle_gamma   90.00
#
_symmetry.space_group_name_H-M   'P 1'
#
loop_
_entity.id
_entity.type
_entity.pdbx_description
1 polymer ?
#
loop_
_entity_poly.entity_id
_entity_poly.type
_entity_poly.pdbx_seq_one_letter_code
_entity_poly.pdbx_strand_id
1 'polypeptide(L)'
;MIKVIVCGILGRLGSEVLAACEKSGDIEVVCGIDASAQIPAEGPPVFSSFCTLLPEADIVVDCSAPSLQSQVLGYCVQKGLPLLSCVTGYTAAQKQLFSNAANQIAIIRCVNMASGLPQYLHMLMETVRVLQVPYAEILETHRIGKKDTPSGTALLIADMLKQAGCETAISSVRRRQARGSHEVALYFASQQIVLRHTVCSAAAYGEGAVPLIHRLMTLRAGLYELP
;
A
#
# COMPACT_ATOMS: atom_id res chain seq x y z
N MET A 1 -11.15 16.43 -13.05
CA MET A 1 -11.42 15.11 -12.40
C MET A 1 -10.33 14.17 -12.86
N ILE A 2 -9.62 13.50 -11.93
CA ILE A 2 -8.56 12.54 -12.23
C ILE A 2 -9.19 11.21 -12.64
N LYS A 3 -8.86 10.70 -13.82
CA LYS A 3 -9.39 9.42 -14.34
C LYS A 3 -8.49 8.26 -13.95
N VAL A 4 -9.05 7.26 -13.28
CA VAL A 4 -8.31 6.15 -12.67
C VAL A 4 -8.74 4.80 -13.26
N ILE A 5 -7.77 3.94 -13.57
CA ILE A 5 -7.99 2.50 -13.79
C ILE A 5 -7.61 1.79 -12.49
N VAL A 6 -8.49 0.92 -11.95
CA VAL A 6 -8.20 0.12 -10.75
C VAL A 6 -8.03 -1.34 -11.13
N CYS A 7 -6.82 -1.89 -10.95
CA CYS A 7 -6.56 -3.33 -11.12
C CYS A 7 -6.89 -4.08 -9.82
N GLY A 8 -7.58 -5.21 -9.92
CA GLY A 8 -8.11 -5.94 -8.77
C GLY A 8 -9.31 -5.25 -8.13
N ILE A 9 -10.11 -4.55 -8.93
CA ILE A 9 -11.24 -3.71 -8.46
C ILE A 9 -12.30 -4.50 -7.68
N LEU A 10 -12.54 -5.77 -8.02
CA LEU A 10 -13.49 -6.65 -7.34
C LEU A 10 -12.90 -7.28 -6.05
N GLY A 11 -11.59 -7.09 -5.83
CA GLY A 11 -10.91 -7.50 -4.62
C GLY A 11 -11.22 -6.57 -3.44
N ARG A 12 -10.89 -7.03 -2.22
CA ARG A 12 -11.13 -6.26 -0.98
C ARG A 12 -10.48 -4.88 -0.95
N LEU A 13 -9.25 -4.75 -1.47
CA LEU A 13 -8.55 -3.48 -1.49
C LEU A 13 -9.08 -2.59 -2.62
N GLY A 14 -9.26 -3.17 -3.82
CA GLY A 14 -9.77 -2.42 -4.97
C GLY A 14 -11.16 -1.85 -4.75
N SER A 15 -12.06 -2.59 -4.09
CA SER A 15 -13.41 -2.08 -3.76
C SER A 15 -13.38 -0.92 -2.74
N GLU A 16 -12.46 -0.93 -1.79
CA GLU A 16 -12.28 0.19 -0.86
C GLU A 16 -11.68 1.42 -1.56
N VAL A 17 -10.76 1.21 -2.51
CA VAL A 17 -10.22 2.29 -3.36
C VAL A 17 -11.33 2.90 -4.21
N LEU A 18 -12.17 2.08 -4.87
CA LEU A 18 -13.33 2.56 -5.63
C LEU A 18 -14.23 3.43 -4.76
N ALA A 19 -14.66 2.92 -3.60
CA ALA A 19 -15.54 3.63 -2.69
C ALA A 19 -14.93 4.96 -2.16
N ALA A 20 -13.61 5.00 -1.97
CA ALA A 20 -12.92 6.22 -1.55
C ALA A 20 -12.80 7.25 -2.69
N CYS A 21 -12.54 6.81 -3.93
CA CYS A 21 -12.52 7.66 -5.11
C CYS A 21 -13.90 8.29 -5.35
N GLU A 22 -14.98 7.51 -5.26
CA GLU A 22 -16.35 8.02 -5.41
C GLU A 22 -16.69 9.10 -4.37
N LYS A 23 -16.20 8.96 -3.15
CA LYS A 23 -16.41 9.95 -2.07
C LYS A 23 -15.57 11.22 -2.24
N SER A 24 -14.43 11.16 -2.91
CA SER A 24 -13.54 12.31 -3.05
C SER A 24 -14.12 13.44 -3.91
N GLY A 25 -15.00 13.08 -4.86
CA GLY A 25 -15.69 14.01 -5.75
C GLY A 25 -14.84 14.59 -6.88
N ASP A 26 -13.53 14.37 -6.88
CA ASP A 26 -12.57 14.86 -7.88
C ASP A 26 -11.78 13.75 -8.60
N ILE A 27 -12.07 12.48 -8.26
CA ILE A 27 -11.51 11.29 -8.89
C ILE A 27 -12.65 10.46 -9.51
N GLU A 28 -12.45 10.04 -10.75
CA GLU A 28 -13.38 9.17 -11.49
C GLU A 28 -12.68 7.83 -11.76
N VAL A 29 -13.24 6.72 -11.28
CA VAL A 29 -12.80 5.39 -11.70
C VAL A 29 -13.46 5.06 -13.03
N VAL A 30 -12.72 5.19 -14.13
CA VAL A 30 -13.25 5.01 -15.50
C VAL A 30 -13.42 3.55 -15.88
N CYS A 31 -12.61 2.65 -15.31
CA CYS A 31 -12.81 1.19 -15.42
C CYS A 31 -11.99 0.42 -14.39
N GLY A 32 -12.33 -0.85 -14.21
CA GLY A 32 -11.57 -1.83 -13.45
C GLY A 32 -10.96 -2.92 -14.32
N ILE A 33 -9.87 -3.52 -13.85
CA ILE A 33 -9.29 -4.76 -14.39
C ILE A 33 -9.38 -5.84 -13.31
N ASP A 34 -10.06 -6.96 -13.62
CA ASP A 34 -10.13 -8.09 -12.71
C ASP A 34 -10.33 -9.39 -13.49
N ALA A 35 -9.57 -10.44 -13.15
CA ALA A 35 -9.63 -11.73 -13.84
C ALA A 35 -10.97 -12.46 -13.64
N SER A 36 -11.68 -12.13 -12.56
CA SER A 36 -13.01 -12.67 -12.24
C SER A 36 -14.15 -11.83 -12.83
N ALA A 37 -13.89 -11.03 -13.89
CA ALA A 37 -14.81 -10.06 -14.45
C ALA A 37 -16.24 -10.61 -14.65
N GLN A 38 -17.06 -10.46 -13.62
CA GLN A 38 -18.50 -10.36 -13.76
C GLN A 38 -18.81 -8.88 -13.89
N ILE A 39 -19.47 -8.49 -14.98
CA ILE A 39 -19.87 -7.09 -15.19
C ILE A 39 -20.78 -6.72 -14.02
N PRO A 40 -20.36 -5.81 -13.10
CA PRO A 40 -21.23 -5.38 -12.03
C PRO A 40 -22.46 -4.70 -12.64
N ALA A 41 -23.64 -4.90 -12.04
CA ALA A 41 -24.87 -4.27 -12.48
C ALA A 41 -24.83 -2.73 -12.33
N GLU A 42 -23.98 -2.24 -11.42
CA GLU A 42 -23.74 -0.82 -11.14
C GLU A 42 -22.24 -0.57 -10.95
N GLY A 43 -21.77 0.63 -11.32
CA GLY A 43 -20.37 1.06 -11.20
C GLY A 43 -19.61 1.07 -12.52
N PRO A 44 -18.28 1.27 -12.48
CA PRO A 44 -17.44 1.35 -13.67
C PRO A 44 -17.35 -0.01 -14.39
N PRO A 45 -17.19 -0.02 -15.73
CA PRO A 45 -17.01 -1.25 -16.49
C PRO A 45 -15.76 -2.00 -16.02
N VAL A 46 -15.85 -3.35 -15.96
CA VAL A 46 -14.75 -4.23 -15.55
C VAL A 46 -14.32 -5.09 -16.72
N PHE A 47 -13.02 -5.09 -17.00
CA PHE A 47 -12.38 -5.86 -18.05
C PHE A 47 -11.54 -6.99 -17.44
N SER A 48 -11.44 -8.13 -18.12
CA SER A 48 -10.65 -9.27 -17.67
C SER A 48 -9.14 -9.09 -17.84
N SER A 49 -8.73 -8.15 -18.71
CA SER A 49 -7.32 -7.86 -19.02
C SER A 49 -7.16 -6.49 -19.66
N PHE A 50 -5.93 -6.01 -19.76
CA PHE A 50 -5.60 -4.82 -20.53
C PHE A 50 -5.84 -5.07 -22.04
N CYS A 51 -6.63 -4.21 -22.67
CA CYS A 51 -6.92 -4.26 -24.10
C CYS A 51 -6.89 -2.85 -24.71
N THR A 52 -6.98 -2.75 -26.02
CA THR A 52 -6.94 -1.47 -26.73
C THR A 52 -8.20 -0.63 -26.57
N LEU A 53 -9.27 -1.20 -26.04
CA LEU A 53 -10.58 -0.55 -25.89
C LEU A 53 -10.82 0.01 -24.48
N LEU A 54 -9.79 0.04 -23.62
CA LEU A 54 -9.95 0.67 -22.31
C LEU A 54 -10.16 2.18 -22.44
N PRO A 55 -11.03 2.77 -21.58
CA PRO A 55 -11.17 4.21 -21.50
C PRO A 55 -9.83 4.93 -21.26
N GLU A 56 -9.72 6.17 -21.70
CA GLU A 56 -8.59 7.02 -21.35
C GLU A 56 -8.53 7.26 -19.85
N ALA A 57 -7.33 7.19 -19.29
CA ALA A 57 -7.06 7.40 -17.88
C ALA A 57 -5.81 8.24 -17.67
N ASP A 58 -5.70 8.84 -16.49
CA ASP A 58 -4.55 9.63 -16.06
C ASP A 58 -3.59 8.80 -15.20
N ILE A 59 -4.07 7.73 -14.58
CA ILE A 59 -3.30 6.92 -13.61
C ILE A 59 -3.85 5.48 -13.52
N VAL A 60 -2.98 4.56 -13.16
CA VAL A 60 -3.36 3.19 -12.78
C VAL A 60 -3.10 2.96 -11.29
N VAL A 61 -4.08 2.39 -10.58
CA VAL A 61 -3.96 1.91 -9.20
C VAL A 61 -3.99 0.38 -9.21
N ASP A 62 -2.91 -0.26 -8.79
CA ASP A 62 -2.79 -1.72 -8.77
C ASP A 62 -3.00 -2.29 -7.37
N CYS A 63 -4.17 -2.90 -7.17
CA CYS A 63 -4.58 -3.63 -5.97
C CYS A 63 -4.71 -5.15 -6.23
N SER A 64 -4.10 -5.67 -7.29
CA SER A 64 -4.27 -7.02 -7.78
C SER A 64 -3.33 -8.04 -7.09
N ALA A 65 -2.46 -8.67 -7.84
CA ALA A 65 -1.51 -9.67 -7.38
C ALA A 65 -0.16 -9.56 -8.10
N PRO A 66 0.94 -10.08 -7.51
CA PRO A 66 2.26 -10.04 -8.15
C PRO A 66 2.33 -10.66 -9.55
N SER A 67 1.46 -11.63 -9.85
CA SER A 67 1.38 -12.27 -11.17
C SER A 67 0.93 -11.33 -12.29
N LEU A 68 0.21 -10.24 -11.96
CA LEU A 68 -0.27 -9.26 -12.95
C LEU A 68 0.76 -8.15 -13.25
N GLN A 69 1.81 -8.04 -12.46
CA GLN A 69 2.78 -6.94 -12.50
C GLN A 69 3.30 -6.59 -13.90
N SER A 70 3.74 -7.60 -14.66
CA SER A 70 4.32 -7.35 -15.99
C SER A 70 3.31 -6.73 -16.97
N GLN A 71 2.04 -7.13 -16.86
CA GLN A 71 0.96 -6.56 -17.69
C GLN A 71 0.66 -5.12 -17.26
N VAL A 72 0.56 -4.86 -15.95
CA VAL A 72 0.33 -3.52 -15.40
C VAL A 72 1.46 -2.57 -15.82
N LEU A 73 2.71 -2.96 -15.58
CA LEU A 73 3.87 -2.14 -15.93
C LEU A 73 3.97 -1.91 -17.45
N GLY A 74 3.76 -2.97 -18.23
CA GLY A 74 3.77 -2.86 -19.69
C GLY A 74 2.73 -1.87 -20.21
N TYR A 75 1.50 -1.92 -19.69
CA TYR A 75 0.44 -0.99 -20.06
C TYR A 75 0.77 0.44 -19.62
N CYS A 76 1.20 0.64 -18.36
CA CYS A 76 1.55 1.96 -17.85
C CYS A 76 2.68 2.61 -18.65
N VAL A 77 3.75 1.88 -18.94
CA VAL A 77 4.88 2.38 -19.75
C VAL A 77 4.44 2.70 -21.17
N GLN A 78 3.67 1.82 -21.83
CA GLN A 78 3.17 2.03 -23.19
C GLN A 78 2.29 3.28 -23.30
N LYS A 79 1.51 3.56 -22.28
CA LYS A 79 0.57 4.70 -22.24
C LYS A 79 1.15 5.95 -21.58
N GLY A 80 2.35 5.86 -20.98
CA GLY A 80 2.95 6.96 -20.21
C GLY A 80 2.21 7.27 -18.90
N LEU A 81 1.46 6.29 -18.35
CA LEU A 81 0.62 6.50 -17.17
C LEU A 81 1.42 6.25 -15.88
N PRO A 82 1.33 7.15 -14.88
CA PRO A 82 1.84 6.89 -13.55
C PRO A 82 1.12 5.71 -12.87
N LEU A 83 1.82 5.03 -11.95
CA LEU A 83 1.34 3.82 -11.28
C LEU A 83 1.40 3.96 -9.75
N LEU A 84 0.27 3.73 -9.08
CA LEU A 84 0.21 3.45 -7.65
C LEU A 84 0.11 1.92 -7.45
N SER A 85 1.21 1.28 -7.02
CA SER A 85 1.21 -0.17 -6.74
C SER A 85 1.05 -0.44 -5.25
N CYS A 86 -0.05 -1.11 -4.89
CA CYS A 86 -0.43 -1.47 -3.53
C CYS A 86 -0.26 -2.97 -3.27
N VAL A 87 0.35 -3.68 -4.22
CA VAL A 87 0.56 -5.13 -4.15
C VAL A 87 1.82 -5.43 -3.35
N THR A 88 1.73 -6.45 -2.50
CA THR A 88 2.84 -6.95 -1.67
C THR A 88 3.30 -8.32 -2.15
N GLY A 89 4.47 -8.78 -1.67
CA GLY A 89 4.97 -10.13 -1.96
C GLY A 89 5.71 -10.27 -3.29
N TYR A 90 6.23 -9.19 -3.84
CA TYR A 90 7.09 -9.23 -5.03
C TYR A 90 8.44 -9.89 -4.76
N THR A 91 8.90 -10.72 -5.69
CA THR A 91 10.28 -11.26 -5.70
C THR A 91 11.31 -10.16 -6.01
N ALA A 92 12.59 -10.46 -5.77
CA ALA A 92 13.68 -9.53 -6.12
C ALA A 92 13.68 -9.17 -7.62
N ALA A 93 13.46 -10.15 -8.50
CA ALA A 93 13.36 -9.93 -9.94
C ALA A 93 12.18 -9.00 -10.30
N GLN A 94 11.03 -9.20 -9.66
CA GLN A 94 9.88 -8.33 -9.85
C GLN A 94 10.13 -6.90 -9.33
N LYS A 95 10.83 -6.74 -8.21
CA LYS A 95 11.22 -5.40 -7.73
C LYS A 95 12.10 -4.66 -8.73
N GLN A 96 13.00 -5.36 -9.43
CA GLN A 96 13.83 -4.77 -10.49
C GLN A 96 13.01 -4.25 -11.67
N LEU A 97 11.88 -4.88 -12.01
CA LEU A 97 11.01 -4.38 -13.08
C LEU A 97 10.43 -3.00 -12.79
N PHE A 98 10.11 -2.70 -11.53
CA PHE A 98 9.70 -1.34 -11.14
C PHE A 98 10.80 -0.32 -11.37
N SER A 99 12.05 -0.64 -10.99
CA SER A 99 13.20 0.26 -11.21
C SER A 99 13.40 0.57 -12.70
N ASN A 100 13.21 -0.43 -13.56
CA ASN A 100 13.32 -0.25 -15.02
C ASN A 100 12.19 0.65 -15.56
N ALA A 101 10.94 0.40 -15.16
CA ALA A 101 9.79 1.19 -15.58
C ALA A 101 9.83 2.63 -15.06
N ALA A 102 10.40 2.83 -13.88
CA ALA A 102 10.53 4.14 -13.25
C ALA A 102 11.43 5.14 -14.00
N ASN A 103 12.22 4.67 -14.97
CA ASN A 103 12.94 5.55 -15.88
C ASN A 103 12.01 6.29 -16.86
N GLN A 104 10.76 5.83 -17.01
CA GLN A 104 9.81 6.36 -17.99
C GLN A 104 8.55 6.94 -17.36
N ILE A 105 8.10 6.38 -16.23
CA ILE A 105 6.87 6.78 -15.55
C ILE A 105 7.10 7.00 -14.05
N ALA A 106 6.25 7.80 -13.40
CA ALA A 106 6.22 7.90 -11.95
C ALA A 106 5.56 6.66 -11.35
N ILE A 107 6.19 6.06 -10.35
CA ILE A 107 5.67 4.88 -9.65
C ILE A 107 5.74 5.12 -8.15
N ILE A 108 4.60 5.09 -7.47
CA ILE A 108 4.55 4.93 -6.02
C ILE A 108 4.32 3.44 -5.71
N ARG A 109 5.22 2.85 -4.91
CA ARG A 109 4.98 1.57 -4.25
C ARG A 109 4.62 1.82 -2.79
N CYS A 110 3.45 1.37 -2.38
CA CYS A 110 2.97 1.52 -1.01
C CYS A 110 2.51 0.17 -0.47
N VAL A 111 3.20 -0.34 0.56
CA VAL A 111 2.87 -1.64 1.16
C VAL A 111 1.69 -1.56 2.14
N ASN A 112 1.40 -0.35 2.63
CA ASN A 112 0.29 -0.12 3.54
C ASN A 112 -0.25 1.32 3.36
N MET A 113 -1.40 1.45 2.72
CA MET A 113 -2.03 2.73 2.43
C MET A 113 -2.83 3.32 3.62
N ALA A 114 -2.85 2.69 4.80
CA ALA A 114 -3.60 3.26 5.93
C ALA A 114 -3.10 4.67 6.24
N SER A 115 -3.98 5.66 6.08
CA SER A 115 -3.64 7.10 6.13
C SER A 115 -2.98 7.56 7.43
N GLY A 116 -3.20 6.85 8.55
CA GLY A 116 -2.56 7.10 9.84
C GLY A 116 -1.17 6.48 10.02
N LEU A 117 -0.73 5.59 9.11
CA LEU A 117 0.54 4.89 9.27
C LEU A 117 1.76 5.83 9.18
N PRO A 118 1.86 6.77 8.24
CA PRO A 118 2.99 7.69 8.18
C PRO A 118 3.16 8.51 9.46
N GLN A 119 2.06 8.99 10.04
CA GLN A 119 2.06 9.76 11.29
C GLN A 119 2.50 8.89 12.48
N TYR A 120 2.01 7.65 12.54
CA TYR A 120 2.44 6.68 13.53
C TYR A 120 3.95 6.42 13.46
N LEU A 121 4.49 6.17 12.26
CA LEU A 121 5.92 5.96 12.04
C LEU A 121 6.74 7.20 12.42
N HIS A 122 6.26 8.39 12.06
CA HIS A 122 6.93 9.63 12.43
C HIS A 122 7.01 9.78 13.97
N MET A 123 5.89 9.64 14.68
CA MET A 123 5.87 9.70 16.15
C MET A 123 6.77 8.64 16.79
N LEU A 124 6.77 7.42 16.26
CA LEU A 124 7.62 6.34 16.73
C LEU A 124 9.11 6.71 16.61
N MET A 125 9.53 7.15 15.43
CA MET A 125 10.94 7.48 15.18
C MET A 125 11.40 8.71 15.97
N GLU A 126 10.56 9.73 16.13
CA GLU A 126 10.87 10.88 17.00
C GLU A 126 11.04 10.45 18.46
N THR A 127 10.16 9.57 18.95
CA THR A 127 10.27 9.04 20.33
C THR A 127 11.59 8.29 20.51
N VAL A 128 11.93 7.40 19.56
CA VAL A 128 13.18 6.62 19.61
C VAL A 128 14.42 7.54 19.61
N ARG A 129 14.41 8.55 18.74
CA ARG A 129 15.52 9.50 18.61
C ARG A 129 15.72 10.35 19.87
N VAL A 130 14.64 10.90 20.42
CA VAL A 130 14.68 11.79 21.60
C VAL A 130 15.10 11.02 22.86
N LEU A 131 14.57 9.81 23.04
CA LEU A 131 14.82 9.00 24.22
C LEU A 131 16.03 8.06 24.11
N GLN A 132 16.68 8.01 22.93
CA GLN A 132 17.79 7.11 22.63
C GLN A 132 17.49 5.66 23.04
N VAL A 133 16.34 5.16 22.59
CA VAL A 133 15.81 3.84 22.97
C VAL A 133 16.74 2.73 22.50
N PRO A 134 17.32 1.89 23.40
CA PRO A 134 18.24 0.84 23.01
C PRO A 134 17.56 -0.42 22.48
N TYR A 135 16.31 -0.69 22.90
CA TYR A 135 15.58 -1.92 22.57
C TYR A 135 14.09 -1.71 22.44
N ALA A 136 13.49 -2.39 21.49
CA ALA A 136 12.05 -2.37 21.24
C ALA A 136 11.48 -3.75 20.89
N GLU A 137 10.24 -4.01 21.29
CA GLU A 137 9.48 -5.17 20.87
C GLU A 137 8.33 -4.74 19.94
N ILE A 138 8.22 -5.43 18.81
CA ILE A 138 7.16 -5.20 17.82
C ILE A 138 6.19 -6.36 17.89
N LEU A 139 4.93 -6.08 18.23
CA LEU A 139 3.83 -7.03 18.18
C LEU A 139 2.93 -6.69 17.01
N GLU A 140 2.88 -7.57 16.00
CA GLU A 140 1.94 -7.43 14.90
C GLU A 140 0.81 -8.44 14.99
N THR A 141 -0.42 -8.00 14.80
CA THR A 141 -1.60 -8.86 14.84
C THR A 141 -2.40 -8.72 13.56
N HIS A 142 -2.65 -9.84 12.87
CA HIS A 142 -3.44 -9.88 11.64
C HIS A 142 -4.40 -11.07 11.62
N ARG A 143 -5.30 -11.08 10.63
CA ARG A 143 -6.25 -12.19 10.41
C ARG A 143 -5.52 -13.49 10.10
N ILE A 144 -6.16 -14.64 10.41
CA ILE A 144 -5.60 -15.99 10.18
C ILE A 144 -5.17 -16.22 8.72
N GLY A 145 -5.86 -15.65 7.72
CA GLY A 145 -5.51 -15.86 6.30
C GLY A 145 -4.43 -14.94 5.74
N LYS A 146 -3.68 -14.18 6.56
CA LYS A 146 -2.53 -13.39 6.09
C LYS A 146 -1.31 -14.31 5.94
N LYS A 147 -0.76 -14.37 4.72
CA LYS A 147 0.29 -15.33 4.35
C LYS A 147 1.69 -14.93 4.85
N ASP A 148 2.01 -13.65 4.77
CA ASP A 148 3.31 -13.12 5.20
C ASP A 148 3.38 -13.04 6.73
N THR A 149 4.49 -13.53 7.29
CA THR A 149 4.80 -13.54 8.73
C THR A 149 6.32 -13.42 8.90
N PRO A 150 6.85 -12.33 9.50
CA PRO A 150 6.15 -11.12 9.90
C PRO A 150 5.51 -10.35 8.74
N SER A 151 4.59 -9.41 9.05
CA SER A 151 3.99 -8.53 8.06
C SER A 151 5.00 -7.54 7.47
N GLY A 152 4.78 -7.09 6.22
CA GLY A 152 5.65 -6.10 5.57
C GLY A 152 5.82 -4.81 6.40
N THR A 153 4.76 -4.34 7.04
CA THR A 153 4.82 -3.16 7.94
C THR A 153 5.67 -3.43 9.19
N ALA A 154 5.59 -4.63 9.78
CA ALA A 154 6.42 -4.98 10.94
C ALA A 154 7.90 -5.05 10.58
N LEU A 155 8.23 -5.59 9.40
CA LEU A 155 9.60 -5.61 8.88
C LEU A 155 10.12 -4.19 8.61
N LEU A 156 9.31 -3.33 8.01
CA LEU A 156 9.65 -1.92 7.80
C LEU A 156 9.95 -1.21 9.13
N ILE A 157 9.09 -1.38 10.14
CA ILE A 157 9.30 -0.79 11.47
C ILE A 157 10.62 -1.28 12.07
N ALA A 158 10.91 -2.59 11.99
CA ALA A 158 12.15 -3.15 12.50
C ALA A 158 13.39 -2.57 11.79
N ASP A 159 13.33 -2.42 10.47
CA ASP A 159 14.43 -1.83 9.69
C ASP A 159 14.67 -0.37 10.07
N MET A 160 13.60 0.42 10.24
CA MET A 160 13.70 1.83 10.66
C MET A 160 14.32 1.95 12.07
N LEU A 161 13.88 1.13 13.02
CA LEU A 161 14.38 1.11 14.37
C LEU A 161 15.88 0.69 14.41
N LYS A 162 16.24 -0.34 13.65
CA LYS A 162 17.62 -0.80 13.52
C LYS A 162 18.54 0.28 12.93
N GLN A 163 18.08 1.03 11.92
CA GLN A 163 18.82 2.16 11.34
C GLN A 163 19.02 3.29 12.37
N ALA A 164 18.13 3.42 13.33
CA ALA A 164 18.25 4.36 14.45
C ALA A 164 19.08 3.82 15.63
N GLY A 165 19.69 2.62 15.49
CA GLY A 165 20.50 2.01 16.54
C GLY A 165 19.72 1.29 17.64
N CYS A 166 18.41 1.05 17.43
CA CYS A 166 17.54 0.35 18.37
C CYS A 166 17.46 -1.14 18.00
N GLU A 167 17.85 -2.04 18.91
CA GLU A 167 17.65 -3.48 18.73
C GLU A 167 16.17 -3.84 18.78
N THR A 168 15.75 -4.85 18.00
CA THR A 168 14.33 -5.20 17.91
C THR A 168 14.06 -6.69 17.93
N ALA A 169 12.93 -7.06 18.55
CA ALA A 169 12.31 -8.36 18.40
C ALA A 169 10.91 -8.22 17.78
N ILE A 170 10.50 -9.19 16.94
CA ILE A 170 9.17 -9.17 16.29
C ILE A 170 8.40 -10.41 16.75
N SER A 171 7.18 -10.19 17.25
CA SER A 171 6.18 -11.21 17.53
C SER A 171 4.97 -11.06 16.62
N SER A 172 4.55 -12.16 15.99
CA SER A 172 3.43 -12.18 15.06
C SER A 172 2.25 -12.98 15.61
N VAL A 173 1.07 -12.39 15.64
CA VAL A 173 -0.17 -13.03 16.09
C VAL A 173 -1.20 -13.08 14.96
N ARG A 174 -1.89 -14.22 14.85
CA ARG A 174 -2.98 -14.44 13.88
C ARG A 174 -4.27 -14.73 14.63
N ARG A 175 -5.30 -13.87 14.41
CA ARG A 175 -6.62 -13.97 15.06
C ARG A 175 -7.75 -13.89 14.05
N ARG A 176 -8.89 -14.55 14.29
CA ARG A 176 -10.04 -14.60 13.36
C ARG A 176 -10.54 -13.23 12.94
N GLN A 177 -10.68 -12.32 13.88
CA GLN A 177 -11.30 -11.01 13.65
C GLN A 177 -10.28 -9.84 13.62
N ALA A 178 -8.97 -10.14 13.65
CA ALA A 178 -7.96 -9.09 13.57
C ALA A 178 -7.92 -8.49 12.16
N ARG A 179 -7.87 -7.19 12.07
CA ARG A 179 -7.73 -6.48 10.78
C ARG A 179 -6.27 -6.20 10.48
N GLY A 180 -5.59 -5.46 11.28
CA GLY A 180 -4.16 -5.17 11.20
C GLY A 180 -3.78 -4.25 12.34
N SER A 181 -2.85 -4.66 13.18
CA SER A 181 -2.35 -3.85 14.28
C SER A 181 -0.84 -4.03 14.40
N HIS A 182 -0.15 -2.92 14.62
CA HIS A 182 1.27 -2.88 14.92
C HIS A 182 1.44 -2.10 16.22
N GLU A 183 1.96 -2.77 17.23
CA GLU A 183 2.28 -2.20 18.53
C GLU A 183 3.79 -2.29 18.71
N VAL A 184 4.40 -1.19 19.15
CA VAL A 184 5.82 -1.13 19.47
C VAL A 184 5.98 -0.71 20.91
N ALA A 185 6.58 -1.57 21.71
CA ALA A 185 6.98 -1.31 23.08
C ALA A 185 8.46 -0.88 23.08
N LEU A 186 8.70 0.35 23.50
CA LEU A 186 10.01 0.97 23.58
C LEU A 186 10.52 0.89 25.02
N TYR A 187 11.66 0.24 25.25
CA TYR A 187 12.24 0.05 26.57
C TYR A 187 13.46 0.97 26.75
N PHE A 188 13.46 1.77 27.79
CA PHE A 188 14.56 2.67 28.13
C PHE A 188 14.62 2.94 29.63
N ALA A 189 15.83 2.88 30.20
CA ALA A 189 16.05 2.97 31.64
C ALA A 189 15.12 2.01 32.41
N SER A 190 14.28 2.54 33.31
CA SER A 190 13.29 1.78 34.08
C SER A 190 11.84 1.98 33.58
N GLN A 191 11.68 2.39 32.32
CA GLN A 191 10.38 2.78 31.76
C GLN A 191 10.11 2.08 30.44
N GLN A 192 8.83 2.05 30.05
CA GLN A 192 8.35 1.58 28.79
C GLN A 192 7.36 2.59 28.21
N ILE A 193 7.45 2.84 26.91
CA ILE A 193 6.41 3.53 26.15
C ILE A 193 5.85 2.57 25.10
N VAL A 194 4.54 2.50 24.98
CA VAL A 194 3.87 1.67 23.97
C VAL A 194 3.13 2.57 22.98
N LEU A 195 3.46 2.42 21.71
CA LEU A 195 2.77 3.07 20.60
C LEU A 195 2.05 2.01 19.78
N ARG A 196 0.77 2.22 19.46
CA ARG A 196 -0.02 1.27 18.66
C ARG A 196 -0.76 1.96 17.54
N HIS A 197 -0.67 1.39 16.36
CA HIS A 197 -1.51 1.70 15.20
C HIS A 197 -2.40 0.51 14.89
N THR A 198 -3.72 0.72 14.79
CA THR A 198 -4.70 -0.33 14.49
C THR A 198 -5.62 0.12 13.38
N VAL A 199 -5.73 -0.69 12.33
CA VAL A 199 -6.72 -0.50 11.26
C VAL A 199 -8.07 -1.04 11.75
N CYS A 200 -9.05 -0.16 11.96
CA CYS A 200 -10.38 -0.53 12.44
C CYS A 200 -11.33 -0.92 11.31
N SER A 201 -11.12 -0.39 10.09
CA SER A 201 -11.88 -0.69 8.88
C SER A 201 -10.97 -0.81 7.67
N ALA A 202 -11.34 -1.63 6.70
CA ALA A 202 -10.63 -1.70 5.42
C ALA A 202 -10.72 -0.38 4.63
N ALA A 203 -11.74 0.43 4.89
CA ALA A 203 -11.89 1.78 4.31
C ALA A 203 -10.65 2.68 4.53
N ALA A 204 -9.92 2.48 5.65
CA ALA A 204 -8.68 3.22 5.92
C ALA A 204 -7.62 3.08 4.80
N TYR A 205 -7.61 1.96 4.09
CA TYR A 205 -6.72 1.76 2.94
C TYR A 205 -7.20 2.52 1.70
N GLY A 206 -8.50 2.51 1.42
CA GLY A 206 -9.09 3.31 0.35
C GLY A 206 -8.90 4.81 0.58
N GLU A 207 -9.19 5.26 1.80
CA GLU A 207 -8.98 6.66 2.22
C GLU A 207 -7.53 7.12 2.02
N GLY A 208 -6.57 6.23 2.27
CA GLY A 208 -5.15 6.52 2.05
C GLY A 208 -4.73 6.51 0.58
N ALA A 209 -5.48 5.86 -0.32
CA ALA A 209 -5.21 5.87 -1.75
C ALA A 209 -5.42 7.27 -2.37
N VAL A 210 -6.46 7.98 -1.96
CA VAL A 210 -6.83 9.30 -2.53
C VAL A 210 -5.67 10.31 -2.49
N PRO A 211 -5.04 10.60 -1.34
CA PRO A 211 -3.91 11.53 -1.32
C PRO A 211 -2.69 11.01 -2.09
N LEU A 212 -2.50 9.68 -2.21
CA LEU A 212 -1.42 9.11 -3.01
C LEU A 212 -1.66 9.28 -4.50
N ILE A 213 -2.91 9.16 -4.96
CA ILE A 213 -3.32 9.46 -6.34
C ILE A 213 -2.99 10.92 -6.67
N HIS A 214 -3.42 11.87 -5.85
CA HIS A 214 -3.11 13.29 -6.06
C HIS A 214 -1.60 13.56 -6.09
N ARG A 215 -0.86 12.99 -5.14
CA ARG A 215 0.60 13.13 -5.08
C ARG A 215 1.26 12.58 -6.34
N LEU A 216 0.82 11.41 -6.81
CA LEU A 216 1.43 10.74 -7.96
C LEU A 216 1.29 11.57 -9.24
N MET A 217 0.17 12.32 -9.40
CA MET A 217 -0.04 13.22 -10.53
C MET A 217 0.96 14.39 -10.60
N THR A 218 1.66 14.69 -9.50
CA THR A 218 2.65 15.78 -9.44
C THR A 218 4.09 15.29 -9.57
N LEU A 219 4.31 13.98 -9.54
CA LEU A 219 5.65 13.39 -9.55
C LEU A 219 6.20 13.24 -10.97
N ARG A 220 7.51 13.37 -11.10
CA ARG A 220 8.24 13.02 -12.33
C ARG A 220 8.51 11.51 -12.36
N ALA A 221 8.91 10.99 -13.52
CA ALA A 221 9.37 9.61 -13.64
C ALA A 221 10.38 9.27 -12.53
N GLY A 222 10.18 8.14 -11.87
CA GLY A 222 10.95 7.72 -10.70
C GLY A 222 10.21 6.67 -9.88
N LEU A 223 10.95 5.95 -9.02
CA LEU A 223 10.41 4.99 -8.06
C LEU A 223 10.36 5.62 -6.67
N TYR A 224 9.18 5.71 -6.10
CA TYR A 224 8.91 6.26 -4.78
C TYR A 224 8.36 5.14 -3.89
N GLU A 225 9.16 4.69 -2.94
CA GLU A 225 8.74 3.66 -1.99
C GLU A 225 8.16 4.33 -0.74
N LEU A 226 6.94 3.94 -0.38
CA LEU A 226 6.25 4.40 0.81
C LEU A 226 5.95 3.22 1.73
N PRO A 227 5.79 3.49 3.04
CA PRO A 227 5.51 2.48 4.04
C PRO A 227 4.35 1.57 3.67
#